data_151216b6b7b52c169e776f0b0a34b9c5
#
_entry.id   151216b6b7b52c169e776f0b0a34b9c5
#
_cell.length_a   1.000
_cell.length_b   1.000
_cell.length_c   1.000
_cell.angle_alpha   90.00
_cell.angle_beta   90.00
_cell.angle_gamma   90.00
#
_symmetry.space_group_name_H-M   'P 1'
#
loop_
_entity.id
_entity.type
_entity.pdbx_description
1 polymer ?
#
loop_
_entity_poly.entity_id
_entity_poly.type
_entity_poly.pdbx_seq_one_letter_code
_entity_poly.pdbx_strand_id
1 'polypeptide(L)'
;MSATRTVFAADAVAYHASLADGWERRYQKHSFHTRHTVLMKSLQGRDLAGTLWLDAGCGTGSMARWLAQRGCGVLGVDAASEMIAAARTAQPENHSDRLSFVRITTIARLELDDRSLDGVLCSSVLEYVPDPTACVTEFARVLKPGGLLLVSVPNRKSIVRRTQLACHQLGGLLGKSWCRFLDYSRHQYAKAEFERLLMESGFRGENFVPFGGPLPGLARRSRHWAPLLMFVAQKLG
;
A
#
# COMPACT_ATOMS: atom_id res chain seq x y z
N MET A 1 18.88 -4.48 25.36
CA MET A 1 17.50 -3.96 25.21
C MET A 1 16.87 -4.68 24.03
N SER A 2 15.89 -5.56 24.28
CA SER A 2 15.21 -6.35 23.25
C SER A 2 14.38 -5.39 22.37
N ALA A 3 14.78 -5.21 21.10
CA ALA A 3 13.97 -4.49 20.13
C ALA A 3 12.68 -5.28 19.92
N THR A 4 11.57 -4.79 20.44
CA THR A 4 10.24 -5.35 20.22
C THR A 4 10.01 -5.36 18.71
N ARG A 5 10.04 -6.56 18.09
CA ARG A 5 9.74 -6.72 16.66
C ARG A 5 8.32 -6.24 16.43
N THR A 6 8.19 -5.16 15.67
CA THR A 6 6.90 -4.62 15.25
C THR A 6 6.32 -5.52 14.16
N VAL A 7 5.51 -6.51 14.56
CA VAL A 7 4.85 -7.44 13.65
C VAL A 7 3.45 -6.95 13.28
N PHE A 8 2.97 -7.34 12.10
CA PHE A 8 1.55 -7.11 11.73
C PHE A 8 0.62 -7.70 12.80
N ALA A 9 -0.51 -7.05 13.02
CA ALA A 9 -1.53 -7.58 13.90
C ALA A 9 -2.09 -8.87 13.29
N ALA A 10 -2.06 -9.97 14.05
CA ALA A 10 -2.44 -11.31 13.58
C ALA A 10 -3.89 -11.37 13.03
N ASP A 11 -4.80 -10.62 13.63
CA ASP A 11 -6.20 -10.50 13.23
C ASP A 11 -6.36 -9.78 11.87
N ALA A 12 -5.57 -8.74 11.59
CA ALA A 12 -5.55 -8.08 10.30
C ALA A 12 -4.99 -8.99 9.20
N VAL A 13 -3.93 -9.76 9.51
CA VAL A 13 -3.37 -10.76 8.59
C VAL A 13 -4.39 -11.85 8.27
N ALA A 14 -5.04 -12.43 9.30
CA ALA A 14 -6.07 -13.45 9.13
C ALA A 14 -7.28 -12.95 8.32
N TYR A 15 -7.69 -11.69 8.54
CA TYR A 15 -8.74 -11.07 7.74
C TYR A 15 -8.36 -10.99 6.26
N HIS A 16 -7.17 -10.52 5.93
CA HIS A 16 -6.73 -10.43 4.54
C HIS A 16 -6.52 -11.82 3.91
N ALA A 17 -5.97 -12.78 4.66
CA ALA A 17 -5.84 -14.16 4.24
C ALA A 17 -7.19 -14.76 3.80
N SER A 18 -8.26 -14.54 4.58
CA SER A 18 -9.61 -15.00 4.25
C SER A 18 -10.21 -14.40 2.97
N LEU A 19 -9.60 -13.35 2.44
CA LEU A 19 -10.03 -12.65 1.22
C LEU A 19 -9.22 -13.04 -0.02
N ALA A 20 -8.15 -13.84 0.12
CA ALA A 20 -7.24 -14.18 -0.98
C ALA A 20 -7.99 -14.83 -2.16
N ASP A 21 -8.87 -15.78 -1.87
CA ASP A 21 -9.79 -16.36 -2.86
C ASP A 21 -10.76 -15.30 -3.37
N GLY A 22 -10.58 -14.87 -4.59
CA GLY A 22 -11.41 -13.85 -5.22
C GLY A 22 -10.90 -12.41 -5.03
N TRP A 23 -9.69 -12.22 -4.47
CA TRP A 23 -9.07 -10.90 -4.39
C TRP A 23 -8.89 -10.27 -5.78
N GLU A 24 -8.44 -11.05 -6.78
CA GLU A 24 -8.32 -10.61 -8.17
C GLU A 24 -9.65 -10.08 -8.74
N ARG A 25 -10.78 -10.71 -8.43
CA ARG A 25 -12.11 -10.22 -8.84
C ARG A 25 -12.46 -8.85 -8.27
N ARG A 26 -11.81 -8.43 -7.18
CA ARG A 26 -11.99 -7.08 -6.60
C ARG A 26 -11.35 -6.01 -7.46
N TYR A 27 -10.29 -6.32 -8.23
CA TYR A 27 -9.70 -5.39 -9.19
C TYR A 27 -10.64 -5.06 -10.36
N GLN A 28 -11.64 -5.88 -10.62
CA GLN A 28 -12.72 -5.59 -11.56
C GLN A 28 -13.74 -4.59 -10.97
N LYS A 29 -13.78 -4.42 -9.64
CA LYS A 29 -14.63 -3.42 -8.99
C LYS A 29 -13.99 -2.04 -9.11
N HIS A 30 -14.85 -1.03 -9.35
CA HIS A 30 -14.45 0.35 -9.62
C HIS A 30 -13.42 0.94 -8.63
N SER A 31 -13.57 0.67 -7.33
CA SER A 31 -12.68 1.19 -6.27
C SER A 31 -11.22 0.66 -6.37
N PHE A 32 -11.06 -0.62 -6.70
CA PHE A 32 -9.73 -1.24 -6.88
C PHE A 32 -9.11 -0.86 -8.22
N HIS A 33 -9.92 -0.80 -9.30
CA HIS A 33 -9.47 -0.31 -10.59
C HIS A 33 -8.95 1.13 -10.51
N THR A 34 -9.63 2.01 -9.75
CA THR A 34 -9.18 3.38 -9.52
C THR A 34 -7.82 3.42 -8.83
N ARG A 35 -7.58 2.57 -7.84
CA ARG A 35 -6.28 2.46 -7.14
C ARG A 35 -5.15 2.10 -8.11
N HIS A 36 -5.35 1.06 -8.91
CA HIS A 36 -4.40 0.63 -9.92
C HIS A 36 -4.09 1.75 -10.92
N THR A 37 -5.13 2.39 -11.44
CA THR A 37 -5.00 3.52 -12.38
C THR A 37 -4.22 4.70 -11.79
N VAL A 38 -4.43 5.03 -10.51
CA VAL A 38 -3.70 6.13 -9.85
C VAL A 38 -2.23 5.78 -9.71
N LEU A 39 -1.89 4.57 -9.29
CA LEU A 39 -0.51 4.10 -9.19
C LEU A 39 0.20 4.13 -10.55
N MET A 40 -0.44 3.58 -11.59
CA MET A 40 0.11 3.56 -12.94
C MET A 40 0.36 4.97 -13.48
N LYS A 41 -0.60 5.89 -13.28
CA LYS A 41 -0.45 7.30 -13.70
C LYS A 41 0.64 8.04 -12.95
N SER A 42 0.87 7.71 -11.68
CA SER A 42 1.94 8.30 -10.87
C SER A 42 3.34 7.94 -11.38
N LEU A 43 3.47 6.84 -12.12
CA LEU A 43 4.72 6.37 -12.74
C LEU A 43 4.79 6.66 -14.26
N GLN A 44 3.75 7.25 -14.83
CA GLN A 44 3.71 7.54 -16.26
C GLN A 44 4.84 8.51 -16.67
N GLY A 45 5.51 8.18 -17.79
CA GLY A 45 6.62 8.99 -18.32
C GLY A 45 7.96 8.74 -17.65
N ARG A 46 8.04 7.84 -16.66
CA ARG A 46 9.32 7.42 -16.05
C ARG A 46 9.85 6.19 -16.78
N ASP A 47 11.14 6.17 -17.02
CA ASP A 47 11.82 4.94 -17.44
C ASP A 47 12.00 4.04 -16.22
N LEU A 48 11.33 2.89 -16.25
CA LEU A 48 11.33 1.92 -15.15
C LEU A 48 12.17 0.69 -15.46
N ALA A 49 12.63 0.52 -16.71
CA ALA A 49 13.37 -0.67 -17.12
C ALA A 49 14.70 -0.78 -16.34
N GLY A 50 15.00 -1.99 -15.85
CA GLY A 50 16.20 -2.27 -15.08
C GLY A 50 16.20 -1.74 -13.64
N THR A 51 15.13 -1.06 -13.17
CA THR A 51 15.01 -0.58 -11.79
C THR A 51 14.53 -1.69 -10.85
N LEU A 52 14.90 -1.58 -9.55
CA LEU A 52 14.54 -2.55 -8.51
C LEU A 52 13.48 -1.98 -7.58
N TRP A 53 12.40 -2.73 -7.39
CA TRP A 53 11.22 -2.29 -6.63
C TRP A 53 10.83 -3.27 -5.54
N LEU A 54 10.36 -2.71 -4.43
CA LEU A 54 9.62 -3.43 -3.41
C LEU A 54 8.12 -3.11 -3.55
N ASP A 55 7.26 -4.13 -3.57
CA ASP A 55 5.81 -4.00 -3.38
C ASP A 55 5.47 -4.50 -1.96
N ALA A 56 5.40 -3.55 -1.02
CA ALA A 56 5.20 -3.82 0.41
C ALA A 56 3.71 -3.96 0.73
N GLY A 57 3.28 -5.17 1.09
CA GLY A 57 1.88 -5.58 1.20
C GLY A 57 1.29 -5.83 -0.19
N CYS A 58 1.96 -6.65 -0.97
CA CYS A 58 1.65 -6.87 -2.39
C CYS A 58 0.30 -7.58 -2.64
N GLY A 59 -0.32 -8.17 -1.61
CA GLY A 59 -1.51 -9.00 -1.77
C GLY A 59 -1.27 -10.11 -2.79
N THR A 60 -2.17 -10.24 -3.77
CA THR A 60 -2.05 -11.20 -4.88
C THR A 60 -1.07 -10.77 -5.98
N GLY A 61 -0.26 -9.72 -5.77
CA GLY A 61 0.86 -9.34 -6.64
C GLY A 61 0.48 -8.58 -7.93
N SER A 62 -0.72 -8.02 -8.02
CA SER A 62 -1.20 -7.33 -9.23
C SER A 62 -0.29 -6.16 -9.64
N MET A 63 0.14 -5.32 -8.69
CA MET A 63 1.03 -4.19 -8.98
C MET A 63 2.47 -4.64 -9.23
N ALA A 64 2.95 -5.64 -8.49
CA ALA A 64 4.26 -6.23 -8.71
C ALA A 64 4.38 -6.80 -10.15
N ARG A 65 3.36 -7.52 -10.63
CA ARG A 65 3.31 -8.01 -12.02
C ARG A 65 3.32 -6.85 -13.03
N TRP A 66 2.57 -5.78 -12.75
CA TRP A 66 2.53 -4.62 -13.64
C TRP A 66 3.90 -3.92 -13.76
N LEU A 67 4.66 -3.81 -12.67
CA LEU A 67 6.04 -3.30 -12.66
C LEU A 67 6.99 -4.24 -13.41
N ALA A 68 6.90 -5.55 -13.18
CA ALA A 68 7.74 -6.54 -13.84
C ALA A 68 7.53 -6.54 -15.38
N GLN A 69 6.28 -6.35 -15.85
CA GLN A 69 5.96 -6.18 -17.28
C GLN A 69 6.64 -4.96 -17.92
N ARG A 70 7.11 -4.00 -17.10
CA ARG A 70 7.85 -2.80 -17.53
C ARG A 70 9.36 -2.92 -17.38
N GLY A 71 9.84 -4.15 -17.14
CA GLY A 71 11.26 -4.43 -17.03
C GLY A 71 11.87 -4.18 -15.67
N CYS A 72 11.05 -3.93 -14.63
CA CYS A 72 11.54 -3.84 -13.26
C CYS A 72 11.89 -5.21 -12.68
N GLY A 73 12.95 -5.28 -11.86
CA GLY A 73 13.09 -6.33 -10.86
C GLY A 73 12.17 -6.02 -9.67
N VAL A 74 11.33 -6.96 -9.25
CA VAL A 74 10.34 -6.70 -8.20
C VAL A 74 10.33 -7.78 -7.14
N LEU A 75 10.43 -7.34 -5.88
CA LEU A 75 10.17 -8.16 -4.71
C LEU A 75 8.78 -7.77 -4.14
N GLY A 76 7.81 -8.67 -4.26
CA GLY A 76 6.52 -8.53 -3.59
C GLY A 76 6.55 -9.20 -2.22
N VAL A 77 6.15 -8.46 -1.18
CA VAL A 77 6.09 -9.01 0.18
C VAL A 77 4.71 -8.83 0.80
N ASP A 78 4.23 -9.84 1.51
CA ASP A 78 2.96 -9.78 2.26
C ASP A 78 3.06 -10.66 3.53
N ALA A 79 2.25 -10.34 4.54
CA ALA A 79 2.20 -11.12 5.78
C ALA A 79 1.29 -12.35 5.67
N ALA A 80 0.27 -12.29 4.80
CA ALA A 80 -0.67 -13.38 4.58
C ALA A 80 -0.09 -14.43 3.61
N SER A 81 0.06 -15.67 4.08
CA SER A 81 0.56 -16.80 3.28
C SER A 81 -0.32 -17.06 2.07
N GLU A 82 -1.64 -16.93 2.22
CA GLU A 82 -2.63 -17.15 1.17
C GLU A 82 -2.52 -16.11 0.05
N MET A 83 -2.22 -14.86 0.41
CA MET A 83 -1.94 -13.80 -0.57
C MET A 83 -0.67 -14.12 -1.38
N ILE A 84 0.41 -14.54 -0.71
CA ILE A 84 1.66 -14.94 -1.38
C ILE A 84 1.45 -16.17 -2.25
N ALA A 85 0.69 -17.17 -1.79
CA ALA A 85 0.37 -18.35 -2.59
C ALA A 85 -0.38 -17.96 -3.87
N ALA A 86 -1.41 -17.11 -3.76
CA ALA A 86 -2.16 -16.59 -4.90
C ALA A 86 -1.28 -15.74 -5.84
N ALA A 87 -0.38 -14.92 -5.29
CA ALA A 87 0.55 -14.11 -6.08
C ALA A 87 1.49 -14.98 -6.93
N ARG A 88 2.04 -16.05 -6.33
CA ARG A 88 2.92 -17.02 -7.02
C ARG A 88 2.17 -17.79 -8.10
N THR A 89 0.94 -18.25 -7.82
CA THR A 89 0.11 -18.94 -8.80
C THR A 89 -0.24 -18.06 -10.00
N ALA A 90 -0.45 -16.77 -9.78
CA ALA A 90 -0.77 -15.80 -10.83
C ALA A 90 0.47 -15.21 -11.53
N GLN A 91 1.68 -15.64 -11.15
CA GLN A 91 2.93 -15.13 -11.74
C GLN A 91 3.10 -15.70 -13.16
N PRO A 92 3.29 -14.85 -14.20
CA PRO A 92 3.61 -15.30 -15.54
C PRO A 92 5.00 -15.94 -15.59
N GLU A 93 5.12 -17.05 -16.30
CA GLU A 93 6.39 -17.80 -16.45
C GLU A 93 7.52 -16.94 -17.04
N ASN A 94 7.19 -16.05 -17.98
CA ASN A 94 8.15 -15.16 -18.64
C ASN A 94 8.67 -13.99 -17.77
N HIS A 95 8.28 -13.93 -16.50
CA HIS A 95 8.76 -12.92 -15.53
C HIS A 95 9.38 -13.54 -14.27
N SER A 96 9.61 -14.84 -14.27
CA SER A 96 10.16 -15.57 -13.12
C SER A 96 11.59 -15.13 -12.73
N ASP A 97 12.34 -14.56 -13.65
CA ASP A 97 13.68 -14.04 -13.48
C ASP A 97 13.77 -12.69 -12.74
N ARG A 98 12.68 -11.91 -12.78
CA ARG A 98 12.65 -10.54 -12.25
C ARG A 98 11.55 -10.26 -11.24
N LEU A 99 10.69 -11.23 -10.95
CA LEU A 99 9.57 -11.10 -10.02
C LEU A 99 9.60 -12.22 -8.99
N SER A 100 9.62 -11.86 -7.73
CA SER A 100 9.57 -12.82 -6.63
C SER A 100 8.58 -12.39 -5.56
N PHE A 101 8.00 -13.37 -4.85
CA PHE A 101 7.05 -13.13 -3.77
C PHE A 101 7.50 -13.84 -2.50
N VAL A 102 7.59 -13.11 -1.39
CA VAL A 102 8.07 -13.61 -0.11
C VAL A 102 7.10 -13.23 1.01
N ARG A 103 6.80 -14.22 1.85
CA ARG A 103 6.06 -13.97 3.09
C ARG A 103 6.99 -13.34 4.12
N ILE A 104 6.53 -12.24 4.75
CA ILE A 104 7.25 -11.58 5.83
C ILE A 104 6.34 -11.36 7.04
N THR A 105 6.91 -11.08 8.19
CA THR A 105 6.16 -10.78 9.42
C THR A 105 6.05 -9.28 9.69
N THR A 106 6.90 -8.47 9.09
CA THR A 106 6.93 -7.01 9.28
C THR A 106 7.59 -6.30 8.11
N ILE A 107 7.09 -5.11 7.78
CA ILE A 107 7.72 -4.17 6.84
C ILE A 107 8.46 -3.03 7.57
N ALA A 108 8.51 -3.05 8.90
CA ALA A 108 9.28 -2.10 9.69
C ALA A 108 10.77 -2.48 9.81
N ARG A 109 11.13 -3.65 9.33
CA ARG A 109 12.52 -4.12 9.20
C ARG A 109 12.59 -5.18 8.10
N LEU A 110 13.24 -4.85 7.02
CA LEU A 110 13.39 -5.69 5.83
C LEU A 110 14.81 -6.31 5.80
N GLU A 111 14.90 -7.55 5.33
CA GLU A 111 16.20 -8.19 5.08
C GLU A 111 16.74 -7.75 3.71
N LEU A 112 16.92 -6.44 3.56
CA LEU A 112 17.44 -5.77 2.36
C LEU A 112 18.55 -4.82 2.75
N ASP A 113 19.53 -4.66 1.87
CA ASP A 113 20.64 -3.73 2.06
C ASP A 113 20.15 -2.26 2.02
N ASP A 114 20.90 -1.39 2.68
CA ASP A 114 20.72 0.04 2.61
C ASP A 114 20.89 0.52 1.16
N ARG A 115 20.03 1.44 0.73
CA ARG A 115 20.14 2.08 -0.58
C ARG A 115 20.21 1.08 -1.75
N SER A 116 19.47 -0.02 -1.66
CA SER A 116 19.47 -1.08 -2.67
C SER A 116 18.36 -0.93 -3.72
N LEU A 117 17.28 -0.22 -3.39
CA LEU A 117 16.09 -0.12 -4.22
C LEU A 117 15.94 1.23 -4.92
N ASP A 118 15.38 1.22 -6.12
CA ASP A 118 15.01 2.42 -6.88
C ASP A 118 13.58 2.87 -6.55
N GLY A 119 12.72 1.95 -6.09
CA GLY A 119 11.36 2.27 -5.71
C GLY A 119 10.75 1.37 -4.64
N VAL A 120 9.84 1.95 -3.87
CA VAL A 120 8.96 1.24 -2.92
C VAL A 120 7.52 1.62 -3.20
N LEU A 121 6.68 0.62 -3.36
CA LEU A 121 5.22 0.75 -3.40
C LEU A 121 4.63 0.19 -2.11
N CYS A 122 3.76 0.97 -1.45
CA CYS A 122 3.04 0.56 -0.25
C CYS A 122 1.59 1.05 -0.33
N SER A 123 0.69 0.22 -0.84
CA SER A 123 -0.67 0.65 -1.14
C SER A 123 -1.70 0.12 -0.15
N SER A 124 -2.21 0.99 0.74
CA SER A 124 -3.21 0.66 1.77
C SER A 124 -2.76 -0.48 2.69
N VAL A 125 -1.57 -0.33 3.25
CA VAL A 125 -0.95 -1.28 4.19
C VAL A 125 -0.67 -0.60 5.53
N LEU A 126 -0.22 0.67 5.51
CA LEU A 126 0.19 1.38 6.72
C LEU A 126 -0.95 1.56 7.75
N GLU A 127 -2.19 1.46 7.34
CA GLU A 127 -3.33 1.45 8.25
C GLU A 127 -3.42 0.21 9.14
N TYR A 128 -2.75 -0.88 8.77
CA TYR A 128 -2.81 -2.19 9.46
C TYR A 128 -1.55 -2.52 10.27
N VAL A 129 -0.49 -1.72 10.14
CA VAL A 129 0.75 -1.95 10.89
C VAL A 129 0.70 -1.27 12.26
N PRO A 130 1.40 -1.81 13.28
CA PRO A 130 1.46 -1.18 14.60
C PRO A 130 2.18 0.17 14.60
N ASP A 131 3.27 0.30 13.84
CA ASP A 131 4.11 1.50 13.76
C ASP A 131 4.38 1.91 12.30
N PRO A 132 3.52 2.78 11.74
CA PRO A 132 3.73 3.31 10.38
C PRO A 132 5.00 4.15 10.23
N THR A 133 5.45 4.82 11.28
CA THR A 133 6.67 5.64 11.25
C THR A 133 7.89 4.77 11.06
N ALA A 134 8.01 3.68 11.81
CA ALA A 134 9.08 2.70 11.62
C ALA A 134 9.09 2.12 10.20
N CYS A 135 7.91 1.84 9.61
CA CYS A 135 7.81 1.37 8.23
C CYS A 135 8.33 2.40 7.22
N VAL A 136 7.93 3.67 7.34
CA VAL A 136 8.38 4.74 6.44
C VAL A 136 9.87 5.01 6.58
N THR A 137 10.40 4.95 7.81
CA THR A 137 11.85 5.04 8.08
C THR A 137 12.61 3.89 7.42
N GLU A 138 12.08 2.68 7.48
CA GLU A 138 12.68 1.50 6.84
C GLU A 138 12.66 1.63 5.30
N PHE A 139 11.57 2.15 4.72
CA PHE A 139 11.54 2.46 3.29
C PHE A 139 12.59 3.49 2.90
N ALA A 140 12.82 4.51 3.75
CA ALA A 140 13.89 5.47 3.53
C ALA A 140 15.29 4.81 3.59
N ARG A 141 15.50 3.83 4.47
CA ARG A 141 16.77 3.11 4.58
C ARG A 141 17.09 2.31 3.30
N VAL A 142 16.14 1.54 2.80
CA VAL A 142 16.35 0.65 1.65
C VAL A 142 16.35 1.39 0.31
N LEU A 143 15.76 2.59 0.22
CA LEU A 143 15.75 3.38 -1.00
C LEU A 143 17.09 4.07 -1.24
N LYS A 144 17.54 4.04 -2.48
CA LYS A 144 18.66 4.88 -2.97
C LYS A 144 18.32 6.37 -2.82
N PRO A 145 19.31 7.26 -2.67
CA PRO A 145 19.10 8.69 -2.88
C PRO A 145 18.42 8.93 -4.24
N GLY A 146 17.35 9.73 -4.25
CA GLY A 146 16.54 9.94 -5.45
C GLY A 146 15.51 8.83 -5.73
N GLY A 147 15.53 7.72 -5.01
CA GLY A 147 14.55 6.64 -5.13
C GLY A 147 13.12 7.07 -4.75
N LEU A 148 12.14 6.38 -5.28
CA LEU A 148 10.73 6.76 -5.20
C LEU A 148 9.96 5.94 -4.16
N LEU A 149 9.17 6.63 -3.34
CA LEU A 149 8.14 6.02 -2.50
C LEU A 149 6.76 6.38 -3.04
N LEU A 150 5.97 5.37 -3.40
CA LEU A 150 4.53 5.50 -3.68
C LEU A 150 3.77 4.87 -2.52
N VAL A 151 3.04 5.69 -1.77
CA VAL A 151 2.33 5.21 -0.59
C VAL A 151 0.91 5.74 -0.54
N SER A 152 -0.06 4.88 -0.24
CA SER A 152 -1.43 5.31 -0.03
C SER A 152 -1.93 5.01 1.39
N VAL A 153 -2.66 5.98 1.95
CA VAL A 153 -3.22 5.91 3.30
C VAL A 153 -4.67 6.36 3.35
N PRO A 154 -5.46 5.93 4.33
CA PRO A 154 -6.82 6.40 4.54
C PRO A 154 -6.86 7.88 4.92
N ASN A 155 -7.82 8.60 4.32
CA ASN A 155 -8.04 10.01 4.56
C ASN A 155 -9.00 10.24 5.73
N ARG A 156 -8.49 10.68 6.88
CA ARG A 156 -9.29 11.00 8.07
C ARG A 156 -10.32 12.11 7.84
N LYS A 157 -10.04 13.04 6.91
CA LYS A 157 -10.93 14.18 6.60
C LYS A 157 -11.98 13.85 5.53
N SER A 158 -12.02 12.63 5.01
CA SER A 158 -12.97 12.22 3.98
C SER A 158 -14.39 12.05 4.54
N ILE A 159 -15.38 12.66 3.88
CA ILE A 159 -16.79 12.45 4.16
C ILE A 159 -17.14 10.98 3.92
N VAL A 160 -16.69 10.39 2.82
CA VAL A 160 -16.90 8.95 2.52
C VAL A 160 -16.35 8.07 3.63
N ARG A 161 -15.15 8.36 4.16
CA ARG A 161 -14.56 7.59 5.25
C ARG A 161 -15.38 7.73 6.54
N ARG A 162 -15.84 8.93 6.84
CA ARG A 162 -16.69 9.19 8.01
C ARG A 162 -18.04 8.48 7.93
N THR A 163 -18.66 8.46 6.74
CA THR A 163 -19.91 7.69 6.55
C THR A 163 -19.67 6.19 6.66
N GLN A 164 -18.55 5.66 6.15
CA GLN A 164 -18.17 4.25 6.33
C GLN A 164 -18.02 3.89 7.82
N LEU A 165 -17.38 4.76 8.61
CA LEU A 165 -17.25 4.58 10.07
C LEU A 165 -18.61 4.59 10.77
N ALA A 166 -19.48 5.54 10.44
CA ALA A 166 -20.83 5.62 11.00
C ALA A 166 -21.66 4.37 10.64
N CYS A 167 -21.62 3.93 9.38
CA CYS A 167 -22.29 2.70 8.95
C CYS A 167 -21.73 1.46 9.66
N HIS A 168 -20.42 1.41 9.87
CA HIS A 168 -19.79 0.30 10.60
C HIS A 168 -20.26 0.24 12.06
N GLN A 169 -20.31 1.38 12.76
CA GLN A 169 -20.80 1.47 14.14
C GLN A 169 -22.27 1.07 14.24
N LEU A 170 -23.13 1.59 13.34
CA LEU A 170 -24.55 1.22 13.27
C LEU A 170 -24.74 -0.27 12.95
N GLY A 171 -23.93 -0.81 12.04
CA GLY A 171 -23.92 -2.24 11.73
C GLY A 171 -23.64 -3.09 12.97
N GLY A 172 -22.63 -2.71 13.77
CA GLY A 172 -22.31 -3.38 15.02
C GLY A 172 -23.47 -3.41 16.02
N LEU A 173 -24.19 -2.30 16.17
CA LEU A 173 -25.38 -2.22 17.01
C LEU A 173 -26.53 -3.11 16.51
N LEU A 174 -26.61 -3.37 15.21
CA LEU A 174 -27.64 -4.21 14.56
C LEU A 174 -27.18 -5.66 14.34
N GLY A 175 -26.03 -6.07 14.90
CA GLY A 175 -25.46 -7.39 14.70
C GLY A 175 -25.02 -7.67 13.25
N LYS A 176 -24.79 -6.60 12.46
CA LYS A 176 -24.36 -6.67 11.05
C LYS A 176 -22.91 -6.20 10.90
N SER A 177 -22.09 -6.94 10.17
CA SER A 177 -20.68 -6.62 9.94
C SER A 177 -20.47 -5.84 8.63
N TRP A 178 -20.90 -4.57 8.61
CA TRP A 178 -20.65 -3.66 7.50
C TRP A 178 -19.23 -3.08 7.60
N CYS A 179 -18.54 -2.97 6.44
CA CYS A 179 -17.20 -2.37 6.37
C CYS A 179 -16.17 -3.02 7.31
N ARG A 180 -16.14 -4.36 7.41
CA ARG A 180 -15.27 -5.12 8.33
C ARG A 180 -13.79 -4.74 8.30
N PHE A 181 -13.26 -4.24 7.19
CA PHE A 181 -11.88 -3.76 7.11
C PHE A 181 -11.57 -2.64 8.10
N LEU A 182 -12.61 -1.95 8.61
CA LEU A 182 -12.46 -0.90 9.63
C LEU A 182 -12.12 -1.44 11.01
N ASP A 183 -12.45 -2.70 11.31
CA ASP A 183 -12.06 -3.35 12.56
C ASP A 183 -10.54 -3.39 12.72
N TYR A 184 -9.82 -3.44 11.60
CA TYR A 184 -8.38 -3.61 11.52
C TYR A 184 -7.62 -2.34 11.12
N SER A 185 -8.32 -1.33 10.58
CA SER A 185 -7.73 -0.06 10.12
C SER A 185 -7.45 0.86 11.30
N ARG A 186 -6.22 0.83 11.82
CA ARG A 186 -5.80 1.55 13.04
C ARG A 186 -5.39 2.99 12.79
N HIS A 187 -4.85 3.28 11.60
CA HIS A 187 -4.28 4.58 11.27
C HIS A 187 -5.01 5.27 10.12
N GLN A 188 -5.28 6.54 10.30
CA GLN A 188 -5.87 7.43 9.30
C GLN A 188 -5.19 8.79 9.40
N TYR A 189 -4.95 9.43 8.27
CA TYR A 189 -4.14 10.64 8.22
C TYR A 189 -4.88 11.81 7.59
N ALA A 190 -4.62 13.03 8.10
CA ALA A 190 -4.81 14.23 7.30
C ALA A 190 -3.59 14.40 6.36
N LYS A 191 -3.80 15.06 5.21
CA LYS A 191 -2.73 15.28 4.22
C LYS A 191 -1.45 15.85 4.85
N ALA A 192 -1.56 16.98 5.55
CA ALA A 192 -0.41 17.66 6.15
C ALA A 192 0.31 16.84 7.24
N GLU A 193 -0.40 15.97 7.94
CA GLU A 193 0.16 15.08 8.94
C GLU A 193 1.04 13.99 8.31
N PHE A 194 0.55 13.38 7.22
CA PHE A 194 1.33 12.38 6.52
C PHE A 194 2.50 12.97 5.73
N GLU A 195 2.33 14.17 5.16
CA GLU A 195 3.44 14.91 4.54
C GLU A 195 4.55 15.24 5.53
N ARG A 196 4.20 15.60 6.77
CA ARG A 196 5.18 15.82 7.83
C ARG A 196 5.93 14.54 8.17
N LEU A 197 5.22 13.41 8.33
CA LEU A 197 5.83 12.10 8.57
C LEU A 197 6.82 11.73 7.45
N LEU A 198 6.45 11.94 6.18
CA LEU A 198 7.35 11.71 5.05
C LEU A 198 8.59 12.58 5.13
N MET A 199 8.41 13.87 5.41
CA MET A 199 9.52 14.84 5.51
C MET A 199 10.47 14.48 6.65
N GLU A 200 9.96 14.18 7.83
CA GLU A 200 10.73 13.76 9.01
C GLU A 200 11.48 12.43 8.77
N SER A 201 10.96 11.57 7.87
CA SER A 201 11.62 10.33 7.45
C SER A 201 12.60 10.51 6.28
N GLY A 202 12.89 11.73 5.84
CA GLY A 202 13.86 12.03 4.80
C GLY A 202 13.31 11.95 3.38
N PHE A 203 12.02 12.21 3.19
CA PHE A 203 11.39 12.28 1.86
C PHE A 203 10.99 13.71 1.51
N ARG A 204 11.07 14.02 0.22
CA ARG A 204 10.47 15.23 -0.39
C ARG A 204 9.25 14.80 -1.22
N GLY A 205 8.09 15.38 -0.94
CA GLY A 205 6.88 15.14 -1.73
C GLY A 205 7.03 15.65 -3.16
N GLU A 206 6.68 14.83 -4.14
CA GLU A 206 6.63 15.20 -5.57
C GLU A 206 5.20 15.41 -6.03
N ASN A 207 4.29 14.53 -5.65
CA ASN A 207 2.91 14.54 -6.10
C ASN A 207 1.96 14.01 -5.03
N PHE A 208 0.70 14.43 -5.15
CA PHE A 208 -0.37 14.03 -4.25
C PHE A 208 -1.67 13.84 -5.04
N VAL A 209 -2.30 12.68 -4.88
CA VAL A 209 -3.54 12.34 -5.59
C VAL A 209 -4.59 11.82 -4.60
N PRO A 210 -5.69 12.58 -4.35
CA PRO A 210 -6.84 12.06 -3.63
C PRO A 210 -7.65 11.14 -4.56
N PHE A 211 -8.09 9.96 -4.06
CA PHE A 211 -8.75 8.99 -4.91
C PHE A 211 -9.70 8.05 -4.18
N GLY A 212 -10.42 7.23 -4.95
CA GLY A 212 -11.34 6.21 -4.45
C GLY A 212 -12.74 6.76 -4.16
N GLY A 213 -13.58 5.91 -3.56
CA GLY A 213 -14.97 6.22 -3.24
C GLY A 213 -15.96 5.93 -4.36
N PRO A 214 -17.27 6.07 -4.09
CA PRO A 214 -18.34 5.74 -5.04
C PRO A 214 -18.43 6.73 -6.20
N LEU A 215 -17.93 7.95 -6.02
CA LEU A 215 -17.99 9.05 -6.99
C LEU A 215 -16.58 9.57 -7.30
N PRO A 216 -15.82 8.88 -8.17
CA PRO A 216 -14.40 9.20 -8.42
C PRO A 216 -14.19 10.59 -9.01
N GLY A 217 -15.15 11.13 -9.76
CA GLY A 217 -15.11 12.51 -10.26
C GLY A 217 -15.08 13.55 -9.14
N LEU A 218 -15.88 13.35 -8.08
CA LEU A 218 -15.87 14.20 -6.89
C LEU A 218 -14.58 14.02 -6.07
N ALA A 219 -14.11 12.79 -5.91
CA ALA A 219 -12.87 12.51 -5.21
C ALA A 219 -11.67 13.22 -5.85
N ARG A 220 -11.64 13.32 -7.18
CA ARG A 220 -10.61 14.05 -7.94
C ARG A 220 -10.71 15.57 -7.78
N ARG A 221 -11.95 16.10 -7.68
CA ARG A 221 -12.21 17.55 -7.53
C ARG A 221 -12.00 18.06 -6.10
N SER A 222 -12.26 17.21 -5.10
CA SER A 222 -12.13 17.60 -3.71
C SER A 222 -11.66 16.43 -2.85
N ARG A 223 -10.53 16.65 -2.16
CA ARG A 223 -9.98 15.69 -1.18
C ARG A 223 -10.97 15.29 -0.08
N HIS A 224 -12.00 16.11 0.18
CA HIS A 224 -13.03 15.78 1.18
C HIS A 224 -13.91 14.60 0.79
N TRP A 225 -13.99 14.25 -0.49
CA TRP A 225 -14.72 13.06 -0.98
C TRP A 225 -13.84 11.84 -1.18
N ALA A 226 -12.52 12.00 -1.18
CA ALA A 226 -11.58 10.91 -1.41
C ALA A 226 -11.31 10.13 -0.11
N PRO A 227 -11.68 8.85 0.01
CA PRO A 227 -11.38 8.03 1.18
C PRO A 227 -9.90 7.65 1.31
N LEU A 228 -9.12 7.80 0.24
CA LEU A 228 -7.70 7.47 0.18
C LEU A 228 -6.88 8.65 -0.35
N LEU A 229 -5.66 8.73 0.12
CA LEU A 229 -4.64 9.69 -0.31
C LEU A 229 -3.44 8.90 -0.83
N MET A 230 -3.00 9.20 -2.07
CA MET A 230 -1.77 8.70 -2.64
C MET A 230 -0.71 9.80 -2.58
N PHE A 231 0.46 9.45 -2.08
CA PHE A 231 1.65 10.30 -2.08
C PHE A 231 2.72 9.66 -2.95
N VAL A 232 3.35 10.48 -3.76
CA VAL A 232 4.59 10.16 -4.46
C VAL A 232 5.66 11.04 -3.86
N ALA A 233 6.70 10.44 -3.33
CA ALA A 233 7.76 11.15 -2.65
C ALA A 233 9.12 10.61 -3.08
N GLN A 234 10.13 11.46 -3.10
CA GLN A 234 11.49 11.13 -3.45
C GLN A 234 12.36 11.12 -2.19
N LYS A 235 13.19 10.10 -2.05
CA LYS A 235 14.19 10.00 -0.99
C LYS A 235 15.24 11.09 -1.16
N LEU A 236 15.46 11.88 -0.12
CA LEU A 236 16.58 12.84 -0.04
C LEU A 236 17.93 12.12 0.07
N GLY A 237 18.99 12.80 -0.32
CA GLY A 237 20.36 12.29 -0.23
C GLY A 237 20.88 12.16 1.19
#